data_ad975f0b50aa98bf64a2a19b20b159cc
#
_entry.id   ad975f0b50aa98bf64a2a19b20b159cc
#
_cell.length_a   1.000
_cell.length_b   1.000
_cell.length_c   1.000
_cell.angle_alpha   90.00
_cell.angle_beta   90.00
_cell.angle_gamma   90.00
#
_symmetry.space_group_name_H-M   'P 1'
#
loop_
_entity.id
_entity.type
_entity.pdbx_description
1 polymer ?
#
loop_
_entity_poly.entity_id
_entity_poly.type
_entity_poly.pdbx_seq_one_letter_code
_entity_poly.pdbx_strand_id
1 'polypeptide(L)'
;MIEEAAGPANWRGRDLQNSDSWIYCLNDAETAEVKQAVGSVIDQNIALKDMTANDFSLPFLEPVLNNLRVELEEGVGLKLLRGFPTESLSTEHLRVMYWGIGLHVGTAVSQSNRNDYLGDVRNIGTPHGGPNFRGYTSNGNLTYHVDAADVTGLFCLRPAKKGGLSRIVSSLAVHNEILEIRPDLLEVLYKPYWWSMQGNELPGTAGFYTQPIFAVEQGYFACRYTRTHIRSAEMNSDLPDLTPMQSAALDLFDEVCARQEFNITMMFEPGDIQFLNNHLTLHTRTAFEDSEINDQKRHLMRLWLSLPN
;
A
#
# COMPACT_ATOMS: atom_id res chain seq x y z
N MET A 1 29.18 -8.35 -6.74
CA MET A 1 28.83 -8.02 -5.33
C MET A 1 27.56 -7.19 -5.38
N ILE A 2 26.65 -7.43 -4.46
CA ILE A 2 25.49 -6.58 -4.28
C ILE A 2 25.96 -5.28 -3.65
N GLU A 3 25.52 -4.15 -4.18
CA GLU A 3 25.88 -2.82 -3.71
C GLU A 3 24.79 -2.26 -2.81
N GLU A 4 25.13 -1.24 -2.01
CA GLU A 4 24.18 -0.53 -1.18
C GLU A 4 23.14 0.19 -2.06
N ALA A 5 21.87 0.04 -1.72
CA ALA A 5 20.79 0.75 -2.38
C ALA A 5 20.77 2.22 -1.93
N ALA A 6 20.97 3.14 -2.87
CA ALA A 6 21.06 4.58 -2.59
C ALA A 6 19.82 5.33 -3.07
N GLY A 7 19.59 6.51 -2.50
CA GLY A 7 18.53 7.42 -2.92
C GLY A 7 17.69 7.95 -1.76
N PRO A 8 16.77 8.89 -2.02
CA PRO A 8 15.93 9.52 -0.99
C PRO A 8 15.03 8.50 -0.25
N ALA A 9 14.69 7.39 -0.89
CA ALA A 9 13.90 6.32 -0.28
C ALA A 9 14.70 5.47 0.73
N ASN A 10 16.02 5.64 0.87
CA ASN A 10 16.83 4.99 1.92
C ASN A 10 16.77 5.76 3.23
N TRP A 11 15.63 5.71 3.91
CA TRP A 11 15.40 6.35 5.21
C TRP A 11 15.12 5.32 6.30
N ARG A 12 15.46 5.66 7.55
CA ARG A 12 15.01 4.93 8.74
C ARG A 12 13.85 5.67 9.40
N GLY A 13 13.00 4.94 10.13
CA GLY A 13 11.83 5.52 10.80
C GLY A 13 12.15 6.75 11.66
N ARG A 14 13.29 6.74 12.38
CA ARG A 14 13.77 7.88 13.17
C ARG A 14 13.97 9.18 12.36
N ASP A 15 14.22 9.07 11.06
CA ASP A 15 14.50 10.21 10.19
C ASP A 15 13.22 10.93 9.77
N LEU A 16 12.11 10.20 9.70
CA LEU A 16 10.80 10.71 9.26
C LEU A 16 9.74 10.79 10.36
N GLN A 17 9.86 9.99 11.46
CA GLN A 17 8.83 9.91 12.50
C GLN A 17 8.48 11.26 13.13
N ASN A 18 9.44 12.16 13.24
CA ASN A 18 9.29 13.49 13.83
C ASN A 18 9.32 14.61 12.78
N SER A 19 9.12 14.26 11.50
CA SER A 19 9.10 15.21 10.39
C SER A 19 7.73 15.22 9.74
N ASP A 20 7.22 16.39 9.42
CA ASP A 20 5.98 16.56 8.65
C ASP A 20 6.24 16.65 7.14
N SER A 21 7.49 16.45 6.68
CA SER A 21 7.87 16.58 5.25
C SER A 21 7.10 15.66 4.32
N TRP A 22 6.68 14.49 4.82
CA TRP A 22 5.88 13.49 4.09
C TRP A 22 4.36 13.69 4.24
N ILE A 23 3.92 14.74 4.99
CA ILE A 23 2.51 15.08 5.21
C ILE A 23 2.20 16.37 4.47
N TYR A 24 1.08 16.41 3.80
CA TYR A 24 0.50 17.61 3.21
C TYR A 24 -0.92 17.82 3.75
N CYS A 25 -1.20 18.96 4.33
CA CYS A 25 -2.52 19.32 4.84
C CYS A 25 -3.23 20.22 3.83
N LEU A 26 -4.43 19.81 3.38
CA LEU A 26 -5.26 20.61 2.48
C LEU A 26 -5.69 21.90 3.16
N ASN A 27 -5.65 23.00 2.41
CA ASN A 27 -6.23 24.27 2.82
C ASN A 27 -7.73 24.35 2.48
N ASP A 28 -8.37 25.44 2.94
CA ASP A 28 -9.81 25.64 2.74
C ASP A 28 -10.20 25.73 1.26
N ALA A 29 -9.37 26.36 0.41
CA ALA A 29 -9.62 26.51 -1.02
C ALA A 29 -9.56 25.14 -1.73
N GLU A 30 -8.57 24.32 -1.44
CA GLU A 30 -8.42 22.96 -1.97
C GLU A 30 -9.58 22.06 -1.50
N THR A 31 -9.96 22.15 -0.23
CA THR A 31 -11.10 21.42 0.31
C THR A 31 -12.42 21.83 -0.35
N ALA A 32 -12.62 23.11 -0.62
CA ALA A 32 -13.81 23.62 -1.34
C ALA A 32 -13.84 23.14 -2.81
N GLU A 33 -12.68 23.17 -3.47
CA GLU A 33 -12.51 22.68 -4.85
C GLU A 33 -12.86 21.19 -4.95
N VAL A 34 -12.36 20.36 -4.03
CA VAL A 34 -12.67 18.92 -3.99
C VAL A 34 -14.19 18.68 -3.86
N LYS A 35 -14.89 19.44 -2.98
CA LYS A 35 -16.34 19.35 -2.85
C LYS A 35 -17.06 19.74 -4.14
N GLN A 36 -16.61 20.80 -4.79
CA GLN A 36 -17.16 21.25 -6.06
C GLN A 36 -16.99 20.22 -7.17
N ALA A 37 -15.79 19.62 -7.27
CA ALA A 37 -15.51 18.56 -8.26
C ALA A 37 -16.40 17.33 -8.06
N VAL A 38 -16.60 16.90 -6.79
CA VAL A 38 -17.56 15.83 -6.46
C VAL A 38 -18.96 16.20 -6.92
N GLY A 39 -19.45 17.39 -6.59
CA GLY A 39 -20.76 17.86 -7.00
C GLY A 39 -20.94 17.83 -8.52
N SER A 40 -19.94 18.31 -9.26
CA SER A 40 -19.98 18.33 -10.73
C SER A 40 -20.11 16.93 -11.34
N VAL A 41 -19.38 15.93 -10.83
CA VAL A 41 -19.46 14.53 -11.31
C VAL A 41 -20.83 13.93 -11.02
N ILE A 42 -21.37 14.18 -9.82
CA ILE A 42 -22.69 13.69 -9.41
C ILE A 42 -23.80 14.32 -10.27
N ASP A 43 -23.77 15.64 -10.47
CA ASP A 43 -24.77 16.37 -11.27
C ASP A 43 -24.79 15.92 -12.75
N GLN A 44 -23.62 15.52 -13.26
CA GLN A 44 -23.46 14.97 -14.61
C GLN A 44 -23.78 13.47 -14.69
N ASN A 45 -24.01 12.81 -13.55
CA ASN A 45 -24.29 11.38 -13.46
C ASN A 45 -23.21 10.51 -14.14
N ILE A 46 -21.93 10.88 -13.99
CA ILE A 46 -20.79 10.14 -14.54
C ILE A 46 -20.51 8.91 -13.68
N ALA A 47 -20.50 7.72 -14.27
CA ALA A 47 -20.15 6.50 -13.55
C ALA A 47 -18.63 6.45 -13.25
N LEU A 48 -18.24 5.92 -12.09
CA LEU A 48 -16.82 5.88 -11.66
C LEU A 48 -15.87 5.33 -12.73
N LYS A 49 -16.25 4.24 -13.40
CA LYS A 49 -15.44 3.58 -14.43
C LYS A 49 -15.28 4.42 -15.72
N ASP A 50 -16.18 5.35 -15.96
CA ASP A 50 -16.20 6.20 -17.16
C ASP A 50 -15.62 7.59 -16.88
N MET A 51 -15.33 7.90 -15.60
CA MET A 51 -14.78 9.17 -15.16
C MET A 51 -13.31 9.30 -15.55
N THR A 52 -12.93 10.48 -16.04
CA THR A 52 -11.55 10.86 -16.36
C THR A 52 -11.07 11.96 -15.41
N ALA A 53 -9.77 12.24 -15.40
CA ALA A 53 -9.22 13.36 -14.62
C ALA A 53 -9.81 14.71 -15.02
N ASN A 54 -10.20 14.89 -16.29
CA ASN A 54 -10.85 16.11 -16.76
C ASN A 54 -12.26 16.33 -16.18
N ASP A 55 -12.97 15.25 -15.86
CA ASP A 55 -14.30 15.31 -15.24
C ASP A 55 -14.20 15.67 -13.76
N PHE A 56 -13.02 15.47 -13.14
CA PHE A 56 -12.72 15.78 -11.75
C PHE A 56 -11.62 16.84 -11.67
N SER A 57 -11.93 18.06 -12.11
CA SER A 57 -10.96 19.15 -12.22
C SER A 57 -10.54 19.72 -10.86
N LEU A 58 -9.24 19.82 -10.62
CA LEU A 58 -8.62 20.24 -9.35
C LEU A 58 -7.50 21.26 -9.56
N PRO A 59 -7.76 22.45 -10.16
CA PRO A 59 -6.71 23.41 -10.51
C PRO A 59 -5.87 23.90 -9.33
N PHE A 60 -6.38 23.95 -8.11
CA PHE A 60 -5.61 24.32 -6.92
C PHE A 60 -4.81 23.13 -6.36
N LEU A 61 -5.37 21.93 -6.35
CA LEU A 61 -4.70 20.74 -5.79
C LEU A 61 -3.80 20.02 -6.82
N GLU A 62 -4.00 20.23 -8.12
CA GLU A 62 -3.22 19.57 -9.18
C GLU A 62 -1.69 19.72 -9.03
N PRO A 63 -1.13 20.90 -8.66
CA PRO A 63 0.31 21.02 -8.43
C PRO A 63 0.81 20.11 -7.30
N VAL A 64 -0.01 19.91 -6.25
CA VAL A 64 0.31 19.01 -5.14
C VAL A 64 0.29 17.55 -5.60
N LEU A 65 -0.71 17.16 -6.42
CA LEU A 65 -0.83 15.80 -6.95
C LEU A 65 0.26 15.49 -7.99
N ASN A 66 0.70 16.47 -8.76
CA ASN A 66 1.84 16.33 -9.65
C ASN A 66 3.15 16.14 -8.87
N ASN A 67 3.37 16.93 -7.79
CA ASN A 67 4.52 16.75 -6.91
C ASN A 67 4.47 15.42 -6.16
N LEU A 68 3.28 14.95 -5.79
CA LEU A 68 3.07 13.64 -5.16
C LEU A 68 3.66 12.51 -6.01
N ARG A 69 3.46 12.51 -7.34
CA ARG A 69 4.05 11.49 -8.22
C ARG A 69 5.58 11.50 -8.15
N VAL A 70 6.19 12.68 -8.23
CA VAL A 70 7.65 12.84 -8.10
C VAL A 70 8.14 12.31 -6.74
N GLU A 71 7.46 12.66 -5.65
CA GLU A 71 7.80 12.19 -4.30
C GLU A 71 7.67 10.66 -4.15
N LEU A 72 6.71 10.05 -4.84
CA LEU A 72 6.53 8.60 -4.82
C LEU A 72 7.60 7.88 -5.64
N GLU A 73 8.04 8.42 -6.78
CA GLU A 73 8.99 7.77 -7.69
C GLU A 73 10.44 8.11 -7.36
N GLU A 74 10.75 9.36 -7.10
CA GLU A 74 12.11 9.88 -6.94
C GLU A 74 12.41 10.33 -5.50
N GLY A 75 11.40 10.46 -4.65
CA GLY A 75 11.50 10.90 -3.28
C GLY A 75 11.55 9.77 -2.26
N VAL A 76 10.92 9.99 -1.11
CA VAL A 76 10.90 9.01 0.00
C VAL A 76 9.95 7.83 -0.23
N GLY A 77 9.19 7.81 -1.32
CA GLY A 77 8.30 6.72 -1.70
C GLY A 77 6.97 6.69 -0.92
N LEU A 78 6.66 7.73 -0.15
CA LEU A 78 5.40 7.85 0.58
C LEU A 78 4.93 9.30 0.70
N LYS A 79 3.61 9.49 0.77
CA LYS A 79 2.98 10.78 1.09
C LYS A 79 1.65 10.55 1.80
N LEU A 80 1.36 11.40 2.78
CA LEU A 80 0.06 11.52 3.42
C LEU A 80 -0.57 12.85 3.02
N LEU A 81 -1.73 12.81 2.40
CA LEU A 81 -2.57 13.98 2.17
C LEU A 81 -3.66 13.99 3.25
N ARG A 82 -3.79 15.08 4.00
CA ARG A 82 -4.70 15.21 5.15
C ARG A 82 -5.73 16.30 4.94
N GLY A 83 -6.95 16.10 5.43
CA GLY A 83 -7.99 17.14 5.46
C GLY A 83 -9.06 17.01 4.37
N PHE A 84 -9.18 15.85 3.74
CA PHE A 84 -10.30 15.60 2.82
C PHE A 84 -11.65 15.61 3.56
N PRO A 85 -12.72 16.16 2.96
CA PRO A 85 -13.99 16.44 3.65
C PRO A 85 -14.83 15.17 3.82
N THR A 86 -14.64 14.42 4.91
CA THR A 86 -15.41 13.19 5.19
C THR A 86 -16.77 13.46 5.84
N GLU A 87 -16.92 14.49 6.66
CA GLU A 87 -18.14 14.74 7.42
C GLU A 87 -19.29 15.30 6.56
N SER A 88 -18.98 16.00 5.48
CA SER A 88 -19.96 16.68 4.63
C SER A 88 -20.38 15.89 3.40
N LEU A 89 -19.82 14.70 3.18
CA LEU A 89 -20.06 13.88 2.01
C LEU A 89 -20.59 12.49 2.41
N SER A 90 -21.54 11.97 1.61
CA SER A 90 -22.00 10.60 1.75
C SER A 90 -20.88 9.61 1.37
N THR A 91 -20.99 8.35 1.79
CA THR A 91 -20.03 7.31 1.42
C THR A 91 -19.90 7.17 -0.10
N GLU A 92 -20.96 7.34 -0.85
CA GLU A 92 -20.94 7.31 -2.32
C GLU A 92 -20.16 8.50 -2.89
N HIS A 93 -20.40 9.71 -2.38
CA HIS A 93 -19.62 10.89 -2.76
C HIS A 93 -18.14 10.76 -2.39
N LEU A 94 -17.82 10.12 -1.25
CA LEU A 94 -16.44 9.82 -0.87
C LEU A 94 -15.76 8.82 -1.83
N ARG A 95 -16.51 7.88 -2.41
CA ARG A 95 -16.01 7.00 -3.49
C ARG A 95 -15.67 7.80 -4.74
N VAL A 96 -16.56 8.71 -5.16
CA VAL A 96 -16.32 9.61 -6.31
C VAL A 96 -15.09 10.47 -6.06
N MET A 97 -15.00 11.10 -4.88
CA MET A 97 -13.86 11.92 -4.47
C MET A 97 -12.54 11.13 -4.55
N TYR A 98 -12.48 9.98 -3.90
CA TYR A 98 -11.25 9.21 -3.82
C TYR A 98 -10.82 8.63 -5.17
N TRP A 99 -11.80 8.22 -5.99
CA TRP A 99 -11.53 7.80 -7.35
C TRP A 99 -10.97 8.95 -8.18
N GLY A 100 -11.58 10.15 -8.11
CA GLY A 100 -11.13 11.34 -8.82
C GLY A 100 -9.70 11.74 -8.44
N ILE A 101 -9.37 11.75 -7.15
CA ILE A 101 -8.00 11.97 -6.68
C ILE A 101 -7.04 10.92 -7.29
N GLY A 102 -7.44 9.65 -7.30
CA GLY A 102 -6.65 8.56 -7.89
C GLY A 102 -6.32 8.78 -9.37
N LEU A 103 -7.26 9.29 -10.17
CA LEU A 103 -7.08 9.56 -11.60
C LEU A 103 -6.01 10.64 -11.88
N HIS A 104 -5.77 11.56 -10.95
CA HIS A 104 -4.68 12.54 -11.04
C HIS A 104 -3.32 11.97 -10.64
N VAL A 105 -3.29 10.84 -9.92
CA VAL A 105 -2.03 10.20 -9.49
C VAL A 105 -1.58 9.13 -10.49
N GLY A 106 -2.49 8.29 -10.99
CA GLY A 106 -2.15 7.21 -11.89
C GLY A 106 -3.37 6.51 -12.47
N THR A 107 -3.16 5.39 -13.12
CA THR A 107 -4.21 4.57 -13.69
C THR A 107 -4.63 3.49 -12.69
N ALA A 108 -5.93 3.43 -12.37
CA ALA A 108 -6.45 2.42 -11.46
C ALA A 108 -6.29 1.00 -12.05
N VAL A 109 -5.77 0.08 -11.23
CA VAL A 109 -5.63 -1.34 -11.58
C VAL A 109 -6.50 -2.21 -10.67
N SER A 110 -6.95 -3.34 -11.20
CA SER A 110 -7.84 -4.23 -10.45
C SER A 110 -7.11 -4.91 -9.30
N GLN A 111 -7.77 -4.99 -8.14
CA GLN A 111 -7.28 -5.65 -6.93
C GLN A 111 -7.64 -7.14 -6.88
N SER A 112 -8.40 -7.64 -7.86
CA SER A 112 -8.82 -9.03 -7.96
C SER A 112 -9.13 -9.41 -9.41
N ASN A 113 -9.33 -10.70 -9.66
CA ASN A 113 -9.82 -11.20 -10.95
C ASN A 113 -11.30 -10.87 -11.24
N ARG A 114 -11.96 -10.04 -10.39
CA ARG A 114 -13.36 -9.62 -10.52
C ARG A 114 -13.52 -8.17 -10.96
N ASN A 115 -12.44 -7.51 -11.35
CA ASN A 115 -12.42 -6.08 -11.70
C ASN A 115 -12.80 -5.15 -10.52
N ASP A 116 -12.33 -5.50 -9.32
CA ASP A 116 -12.48 -4.68 -8.12
C ASP A 116 -11.39 -3.59 -8.10
N TYR A 117 -11.70 -2.39 -8.58
CA TYR A 117 -10.76 -1.28 -8.65
C TYR A 117 -10.70 -0.46 -7.37
N LEU A 118 -11.82 -0.33 -6.65
CA LEU A 118 -11.92 0.42 -5.39
C LEU A 118 -12.38 -0.52 -4.29
N GLY A 119 -11.45 -0.92 -3.41
CA GLY A 119 -11.68 -1.92 -2.37
C GLY A 119 -12.03 -1.31 -1.02
N ASP A 120 -12.94 -1.94 -0.28
CA ASP A 120 -13.22 -1.62 1.12
C ASP A 120 -12.30 -2.43 2.04
N VAL A 121 -11.56 -1.74 2.91
CA VAL A 121 -10.70 -2.32 3.93
C VAL A 121 -11.40 -2.25 5.29
N ARG A 122 -12.08 -3.34 5.64
CA ARG A 122 -12.97 -3.43 6.80
C ARG A 122 -12.85 -4.80 7.45
N ASN A 123 -13.06 -4.87 8.76
CA ASN A 123 -13.27 -6.15 9.42
C ASN A 123 -14.69 -6.66 9.09
N ILE A 124 -14.77 -7.78 8.39
CA ILE A 124 -16.03 -8.50 8.10
C ILE A 124 -16.09 -9.86 8.81
N GLY A 125 -15.22 -10.07 9.81
CA GLY A 125 -15.18 -11.29 10.60
C GLY A 125 -14.53 -12.47 9.89
N THR A 126 -13.69 -12.24 8.87
CA THR A 126 -12.97 -13.32 8.19
C THR A 126 -12.06 -14.05 9.16
N PRO A 127 -12.20 -15.40 9.34
CA PRO A 127 -11.31 -16.17 10.21
C PRO A 127 -9.86 -16.06 9.76
N HIS A 128 -8.95 -15.99 10.74
CA HIS A 128 -7.51 -16.01 10.46
C HIS A 128 -7.06 -17.39 9.97
N GLY A 129 -6.19 -17.41 8.96
CA GLY A 129 -5.58 -18.62 8.41
C GLY A 129 -6.33 -19.20 7.19
N GLY A 130 -5.65 -20.07 6.50
CA GLY A 130 -6.10 -20.69 5.26
C GLY A 130 -5.42 -20.12 4.02
N PRO A 131 -5.40 -20.89 2.91
CA PRO A 131 -4.58 -20.59 1.72
C PRO A 131 -4.99 -19.29 0.99
N ASN A 132 -6.23 -18.83 1.17
CA ASN A 132 -6.77 -17.64 0.51
C ASN A 132 -7.17 -16.54 1.51
N PHE A 133 -6.55 -16.53 2.69
CA PHE A 133 -6.83 -15.54 3.73
C PHE A 133 -6.47 -14.13 3.25
N ARG A 134 -7.43 -13.21 3.35
CA ARG A 134 -7.29 -11.80 3.02
C ARG A 134 -7.19 -10.97 4.29
N GLY A 135 -5.98 -10.61 4.70
CA GLY A 135 -5.72 -9.90 5.96
C GLY A 135 -6.49 -8.59 6.13
N TYR A 136 -6.79 -7.87 5.03
CA TYR A 136 -7.52 -6.60 5.08
C TYR A 136 -9.00 -6.74 5.50
N THR A 137 -9.54 -7.96 5.49
CA THR A 137 -10.91 -8.28 5.95
C THR A 137 -10.98 -8.73 7.41
N SER A 138 -9.90 -8.66 8.13
CA SER A 138 -9.77 -9.06 9.53
C SER A 138 -9.30 -7.90 10.41
N ASN A 139 -9.38 -8.06 11.72
CA ASN A 139 -8.89 -7.10 12.71
C ASN A 139 -7.54 -7.49 13.36
N GLY A 140 -6.91 -8.60 12.92
CA GLY A 140 -5.60 -9.04 13.41
C GLY A 140 -4.44 -8.19 12.88
N ASN A 141 -3.23 -8.43 13.42
CA ASN A 141 -2.02 -7.86 12.85
C ASN A 141 -1.82 -8.35 11.41
N LEU A 142 -1.35 -7.45 10.55
CA LEU A 142 -0.79 -7.83 9.25
C LEU A 142 0.73 -7.97 9.37
N THR A 143 1.32 -8.79 8.52
CA THR A 143 2.77 -8.80 8.29
C THR A 143 3.14 -7.63 7.38
N TYR A 144 4.41 -7.20 7.40
CA TYR A 144 4.90 -6.24 6.41
C TYR A 144 4.76 -6.83 5.01
N HIS A 145 4.29 -6.03 4.08
CA HIS A 145 4.04 -6.45 2.70
C HIS A 145 4.00 -5.26 1.75
N VAL A 146 4.09 -5.55 0.47
CA VAL A 146 3.72 -4.66 -0.62
C VAL A 146 2.45 -5.15 -1.29
N ASP A 147 1.66 -4.26 -1.82
CA ASP A 147 0.53 -4.59 -2.68
C ASP A 147 0.97 -4.86 -4.14
N ALA A 148 0.10 -5.44 -4.96
CA ALA A 148 0.42 -5.88 -6.32
C ALA A 148 0.21 -4.77 -7.38
N ALA A 149 0.67 -3.55 -7.11
CA ALA A 149 0.59 -2.39 -7.98
C ALA A 149 1.79 -1.48 -7.74
N ASP A 150 2.03 -0.48 -8.58
CA ASP A 150 3.12 0.48 -8.36
C ASP A 150 2.85 1.31 -7.12
N VAL A 151 1.63 1.80 -6.96
CA VAL A 151 1.21 2.61 -5.82
C VAL A 151 -0.04 2.05 -5.16
N THR A 152 -0.03 2.02 -3.82
CA THR A 152 -1.23 1.81 -3.00
C THR A 152 -1.68 3.12 -2.39
N GLY A 153 -2.93 3.48 -2.63
CA GLY A 153 -3.65 4.51 -1.88
C GLY A 153 -4.53 3.89 -0.80
N LEU A 154 -4.53 4.51 0.38
CA LEU A 154 -5.42 4.15 1.51
C LEU A 154 -6.12 5.41 2.01
N PHE A 155 -7.42 5.50 1.77
CA PHE A 155 -8.26 6.62 2.21
C PHE A 155 -9.02 6.23 3.49
N CYS A 156 -8.86 7.00 4.55
CA CYS A 156 -9.52 6.77 5.83
C CYS A 156 -10.88 7.50 5.91
N LEU A 157 -11.95 6.72 5.94
CA LEU A 157 -13.27 7.23 6.27
C LEU A 157 -13.46 7.29 7.79
N ARG A 158 -13.06 6.23 8.47
CA ARG A 158 -13.13 6.07 9.93
C ARG A 158 -11.97 5.22 10.44
N PRO A 159 -11.23 5.69 11.46
CA PRO A 159 -10.21 4.90 12.12
C PRO A 159 -10.85 3.83 13.03
N ALA A 160 -10.01 2.95 13.58
CA ALA A 160 -10.44 2.00 14.60
C ALA A 160 -10.69 2.70 15.95
N LYS A 161 -11.51 2.09 16.82
CA LYS A 161 -11.69 2.56 18.20
C LYS A 161 -10.38 2.52 18.98
N LYS A 162 -9.54 1.48 18.74
CA LYS A 162 -8.23 1.30 19.37
C LYS A 162 -7.33 0.46 18.47
N GLY A 163 -6.04 0.78 18.40
CA GLY A 163 -5.09 0.10 17.52
C GLY A 163 -5.30 0.47 16.07
N GLY A 164 -4.96 -0.42 15.14
CA GLY A 164 -5.08 -0.14 13.69
C GLY A 164 -4.04 0.85 13.18
N LEU A 165 -2.91 0.98 13.89
CA LEU A 165 -1.80 1.85 13.48
C LEU A 165 -1.23 1.37 12.14
N SER A 166 -1.03 2.30 11.22
CA SER A 166 -0.24 2.07 10.01
C SER A 166 1.24 2.17 10.34
N ARG A 167 2.02 1.19 9.87
CA ARG A 167 3.49 1.20 9.97
C ARG A 167 4.08 1.03 8.59
N ILE A 168 5.11 1.81 8.30
CA ILE A 168 5.77 1.82 6.99
C ILE A 168 7.27 1.73 7.21
N VAL A 169 7.96 0.97 6.37
CA VAL A 169 9.42 0.87 6.35
C VAL A 169 9.94 1.08 4.94
N SER A 170 11.14 1.65 4.83
CA SER A 170 11.87 1.71 3.56
C SER A 170 12.42 0.33 3.20
N SER A 171 12.12 -0.16 2.01
CA SER A 171 12.70 -1.41 1.50
C SER A 171 14.20 -1.28 1.22
N LEU A 172 14.67 -0.08 0.85
CA LEU A 172 16.10 0.20 0.66
C LEU A 172 16.86 0.12 2.00
N ALA A 173 16.29 0.70 3.06
CA ALA A 173 16.92 0.64 4.38
C ALA A 173 16.96 -0.80 4.93
N VAL A 174 15.91 -1.59 4.70
CA VAL A 174 15.88 -3.02 5.05
C VAL A 174 16.94 -3.80 4.26
N HIS A 175 17.04 -3.56 2.95
CA HIS A 175 18.06 -4.15 2.09
C HIS A 175 19.47 -3.86 2.61
N ASN A 176 19.78 -2.60 2.90
CA ASN A 176 21.10 -2.15 3.33
C ASN A 176 21.47 -2.70 4.71
N GLU A 177 20.53 -2.77 5.63
CA GLU A 177 20.74 -3.42 6.93
C GLU A 177 21.10 -4.90 6.76
N ILE A 178 20.37 -5.63 5.91
CA ILE A 178 20.67 -7.05 5.64
C ILE A 178 22.04 -7.19 4.94
N LEU A 179 22.39 -6.28 4.03
CA LEU A 179 23.69 -6.24 3.39
C LEU A 179 24.82 -6.10 4.42
N GLU A 180 24.63 -5.25 5.42
CA GLU A 180 25.63 -5.02 6.48
C GLU A 180 25.81 -6.23 7.40
N ILE A 181 24.69 -6.81 7.88
CA ILE A 181 24.74 -7.82 8.93
C ILE A 181 24.84 -9.27 8.42
N ARG A 182 24.23 -9.56 7.25
CA ARG A 182 24.16 -10.91 6.66
C ARG A 182 24.10 -10.84 5.11
N PRO A 183 25.20 -10.44 4.45
CA PRO A 183 25.27 -10.36 3.00
C PRO A 183 24.99 -11.70 2.29
N ASP A 184 25.30 -12.82 2.93
CA ASP A 184 24.97 -14.16 2.45
C ASP A 184 23.46 -14.40 2.33
N LEU A 185 22.67 -13.91 3.28
CA LEU A 185 21.21 -13.99 3.23
C LEU A 185 20.62 -12.98 2.24
N LEU A 186 21.26 -11.82 2.08
CA LEU A 186 20.84 -10.86 1.07
C LEU A 186 20.94 -11.44 -0.35
N GLU A 187 22.02 -12.15 -0.65
CA GLU A 187 22.18 -12.82 -1.95
C GLU A 187 21.03 -13.81 -2.23
N VAL A 188 20.50 -14.46 -1.19
CA VAL A 188 19.38 -15.38 -1.30
C VAL A 188 18.08 -14.64 -1.63
N LEU A 189 17.88 -13.40 -1.11
CA LEU A 189 16.69 -12.60 -1.39
C LEU A 189 16.63 -12.10 -2.86
N TYR A 190 17.73 -12.15 -3.59
CA TYR A 190 17.79 -11.91 -5.04
C TYR A 190 17.54 -13.17 -5.88
N LYS A 191 17.34 -14.33 -5.24
CA LYS A 191 17.00 -15.58 -5.95
C LYS A 191 15.48 -15.74 -6.04
N PRO A 192 14.98 -16.51 -7.02
CA PRO A 192 13.54 -16.75 -7.13
C PRO A 192 12.96 -17.50 -5.93
N TYR A 193 11.79 -17.04 -5.49
CA TYR A 193 10.89 -17.71 -4.56
C TYR A 193 9.60 -18.10 -5.30
N TRP A 194 8.94 -19.14 -4.85
CA TRP A 194 7.61 -19.48 -5.33
C TRP A 194 6.55 -18.64 -4.60
N TRP A 195 5.58 -18.15 -5.36
CA TRP A 195 4.48 -17.32 -4.89
C TRP A 195 3.15 -17.89 -5.33
N SER A 196 2.16 -17.88 -4.45
CA SER A 196 0.78 -18.20 -4.78
C SER A 196 0.02 -16.98 -5.27
N MET A 197 -0.80 -17.12 -6.30
CA MET A 197 -1.78 -16.12 -6.74
C MET A 197 -2.97 -16.01 -5.76
N GLN A 198 -3.07 -16.90 -4.77
CA GLN A 198 -4.13 -16.94 -3.74
C GLN A 198 -5.56 -16.86 -4.33
N GLY A 199 -5.84 -17.61 -5.40
CA GLY A 199 -7.14 -17.64 -6.05
C GLY A 199 -7.45 -16.42 -6.94
N ASN A 200 -6.44 -15.62 -7.28
CA ASN A 200 -6.58 -14.52 -8.25
C ASN A 200 -6.07 -14.88 -9.65
N GLU A 201 -5.68 -16.13 -9.87
CA GLU A 201 -5.29 -16.60 -11.20
C GLU A 201 -6.45 -16.44 -12.20
N LEU A 202 -6.09 -16.14 -13.43
CA LEU A 202 -7.04 -16.15 -14.54
C LEU A 202 -7.36 -17.61 -14.92
N PRO A 203 -8.57 -17.91 -15.40
CA PRO A 203 -8.94 -19.23 -15.86
C PRO A 203 -7.92 -19.79 -16.84
N GLY A 204 -7.39 -20.99 -16.55
CA GLY A 204 -6.40 -21.67 -17.40
C GLY A 204 -4.95 -21.22 -17.22
N THR A 205 -4.65 -20.34 -16.26
CA THR A 205 -3.28 -19.96 -15.91
C THR A 205 -2.81 -20.68 -14.65
N ALA A 206 -1.48 -20.74 -14.45
CA ALA A 206 -0.90 -21.31 -13.23
C ALA A 206 -1.26 -20.46 -12.00
N GLY A 207 -1.61 -21.11 -10.88
CA GLY A 207 -1.86 -20.44 -9.60
C GLY A 207 -0.59 -20.04 -8.84
N PHE A 208 0.59 -20.33 -9.42
CA PHE A 208 1.90 -20.09 -8.83
C PHE A 208 2.86 -19.53 -9.86
N TYR A 209 3.79 -18.69 -9.39
CA TYR A 209 4.84 -18.09 -10.21
C TYR A 209 6.10 -17.89 -9.37
N THR A 210 7.22 -17.56 -9.99
CA THR A 210 8.49 -17.29 -9.31
C THR A 210 8.94 -15.85 -9.51
N GLN A 211 9.42 -15.22 -8.44
CA GLN A 211 10.11 -13.93 -8.50
C GLN A 211 11.01 -13.76 -7.26
N PRO A 212 12.06 -12.92 -7.33
CA PRO A 212 12.88 -12.57 -6.17
C PRO A 212 12.16 -11.59 -5.25
N ILE A 213 12.72 -11.39 -4.04
CA ILE A 213 12.28 -10.35 -3.09
C ILE A 213 12.85 -8.99 -3.50
N PHE A 214 14.13 -8.95 -3.87
CA PHE A 214 14.79 -7.75 -4.38
C PHE A 214 15.21 -7.94 -5.84
N ALA A 215 15.10 -6.89 -6.60
CA ALA A 215 15.60 -6.81 -7.97
C ALA A 215 16.17 -5.42 -8.25
N VAL A 216 17.13 -5.37 -9.15
CA VAL A 216 17.59 -4.11 -9.76
C VAL A 216 17.52 -4.32 -11.28
N GLU A 217 16.70 -3.54 -11.93
CA GLU A 217 16.52 -3.60 -13.38
C GLU A 217 16.71 -2.21 -13.98
N GLN A 218 17.59 -2.10 -14.95
CA GLN A 218 17.95 -0.82 -15.60
C GLN A 218 18.37 0.29 -14.59
N GLY A 219 18.94 -0.10 -13.46
CA GLY A 219 19.32 0.83 -12.39
C GLY A 219 18.22 1.15 -11.37
N TYR A 220 17.00 0.69 -11.58
CA TYR A 220 15.89 0.88 -10.65
C TYR A 220 15.83 -0.27 -9.64
N PHE A 221 15.82 0.07 -8.37
CA PHE A 221 15.63 -0.87 -7.27
C PHE A 221 14.14 -1.19 -7.10
N ALA A 222 13.82 -2.44 -6.86
CA ALA A 222 12.48 -2.88 -6.54
C ALA A 222 12.48 -3.94 -5.44
N CYS A 223 11.53 -3.82 -4.51
CA CYS A 223 11.20 -4.83 -3.53
C CYS A 223 9.82 -5.42 -3.83
N ARG A 224 9.73 -6.75 -3.77
CA ARG A 224 8.46 -7.46 -3.82
C ARG A 224 8.39 -8.42 -2.65
N TYR A 225 7.53 -8.14 -1.67
CA TYR A 225 7.41 -8.97 -0.48
C TYR A 225 6.00 -9.11 0.03
N THR A 226 5.54 -10.33 0.17
CA THR A 226 4.28 -10.68 0.83
C THR A 226 4.41 -12.12 1.37
N ARG A 227 4.81 -12.26 2.65
CA ARG A 227 5.11 -13.55 3.30
C ARG A 227 3.96 -14.55 3.18
N THR A 228 2.71 -14.09 3.21
CA THR A 228 1.54 -14.97 3.10
C THR A 228 1.43 -15.64 1.74
N HIS A 229 1.84 -14.97 0.65
CA HIS A 229 1.85 -15.55 -0.70
C HIS A 229 2.91 -16.64 -0.84
N ILE A 230 4.09 -16.44 -0.25
CA ILE A 230 5.17 -17.43 -0.22
C ILE A 230 4.74 -18.64 0.62
N ARG A 231 4.22 -18.42 1.83
CA ARG A 231 3.70 -19.48 2.70
C ARG A 231 2.56 -20.30 2.03
N SER A 232 1.70 -19.62 1.28
CA SER A 232 0.65 -20.33 0.53
C SER A 232 1.22 -21.20 -0.59
N ALA A 233 2.35 -20.82 -1.18
CA ALA A 233 3.05 -21.67 -2.15
C ALA A 233 3.70 -22.88 -1.48
N GLU A 234 4.28 -22.74 -0.28
CA GLU A 234 4.87 -23.83 0.52
C GLU A 234 3.83 -24.92 0.89
N MET A 235 2.54 -24.57 0.96
CA MET A 235 1.46 -25.56 1.21
C MET A 235 1.17 -26.47 0.03
N ASN A 236 1.73 -26.19 -1.15
CA ASN A 236 1.54 -27.02 -2.34
C ASN A 236 2.68 -28.05 -2.46
N SER A 237 2.35 -29.31 -2.27
CA SER A 237 3.31 -30.43 -2.33
C SER A 237 3.97 -30.65 -3.70
N ASP A 238 3.45 -30.04 -4.77
CA ASP A 238 4.01 -30.12 -6.11
C ASP A 238 5.14 -29.11 -6.35
N LEU A 239 5.33 -28.17 -5.40
CA LEU A 239 6.39 -27.17 -5.45
C LEU A 239 7.54 -27.56 -4.51
N PRO A 240 8.79 -27.14 -4.82
CA PRO A 240 9.91 -27.38 -3.92
C PRO A 240 9.74 -26.57 -2.62
N ASP A 241 10.13 -27.19 -1.51
CA ASP A 241 10.23 -26.51 -0.21
C ASP A 241 11.26 -25.37 -0.24
N LEU A 242 11.08 -24.37 0.64
CA LEU A 242 12.11 -23.38 0.88
C LEU A 242 13.37 -24.06 1.45
N THR A 243 14.52 -23.69 0.92
CA THR A 243 15.80 -24.09 1.53
C THR A 243 15.95 -23.44 2.92
N PRO A 244 16.75 -24.02 3.83
CA PRO A 244 17.02 -23.39 5.13
C PRO A 244 17.54 -21.96 5.01
N MET A 245 18.36 -21.66 3.98
CA MET A 245 18.86 -20.31 3.72
C MET A 245 17.75 -19.36 3.26
N GLN A 246 16.80 -19.82 2.42
CA GLN A 246 15.65 -19.00 2.03
C GLN A 246 14.75 -18.69 3.23
N SER A 247 14.45 -19.68 4.08
CA SER A 247 13.68 -19.46 5.31
C SER A 247 14.37 -18.45 6.23
N ALA A 248 15.67 -18.63 6.47
CA ALA A 248 16.45 -17.71 7.32
C ALA A 248 16.51 -16.28 6.74
N ALA A 249 16.59 -16.14 5.42
CA ALA A 249 16.59 -14.84 4.76
C ALA A 249 15.24 -14.12 4.90
N LEU A 250 14.12 -14.83 4.76
CA LEU A 250 12.79 -14.27 4.96
C LEU A 250 12.53 -13.92 6.44
N ASP A 251 13.02 -14.75 7.38
CA ASP A 251 12.86 -14.48 8.81
C ASP A 251 13.68 -13.25 9.24
N LEU A 252 14.90 -13.09 8.74
CA LEU A 252 15.70 -11.88 8.96
C LEU A 252 15.04 -10.64 8.34
N PHE A 253 14.46 -10.76 7.14
CA PHE A 253 13.73 -9.68 6.50
C PHE A 253 12.56 -9.20 7.37
N ASP A 254 11.72 -10.14 7.85
CA ASP A 254 10.59 -9.83 8.76
C ASP A 254 11.09 -9.20 10.07
N GLU A 255 12.20 -9.69 10.63
CA GLU A 255 12.81 -9.15 11.85
C GLU A 255 13.26 -7.70 11.66
N VAL A 256 14.02 -7.41 10.59
CA VAL A 256 14.50 -6.05 10.31
C VAL A 256 13.34 -5.09 10.10
N CYS A 257 12.32 -5.47 9.32
CA CYS A 257 11.12 -4.66 9.15
C CYS A 257 10.41 -4.34 10.48
N ALA A 258 10.43 -5.27 11.43
CA ALA A 258 9.76 -5.11 12.72
C ALA A 258 10.53 -4.24 13.72
N ARG A 259 11.82 -3.96 13.51
CA ARG A 259 12.63 -3.10 14.38
C ARG A 259 12.09 -1.68 14.40
N GLN A 260 11.92 -1.12 15.58
CA GLN A 260 11.28 0.18 15.78
C GLN A 260 12.00 1.32 15.04
N GLU A 261 13.33 1.27 14.96
CA GLU A 261 14.15 2.28 14.29
C GLU A 261 14.00 2.33 12.77
N PHE A 262 13.42 1.28 12.16
CA PHE A 262 13.19 1.22 10.71
C PHE A 262 11.82 1.74 10.29
N ASN A 263 10.84 1.72 11.18
CA ASN A 263 9.47 2.04 10.80
C ASN A 263 9.00 3.40 11.33
N ILE A 264 8.19 4.08 10.52
CA ILE A 264 7.30 5.14 10.98
C ILE A 264 5.97 4.52 11.36
N THR A 265 5.37 5.07 12.42
CA THR A 265 4.07 4.62 12.91
C THR A 265 3.12 5.80 12.97
N MET A 266 1.94 5.65 12.38
CA MET A 266 0.91 6.69 12.40
C MET A 266 -0.48 6.11 12.66
N MET A 267 -1.36 6.94 13.22
CA MET A 267 -2.80 6.73 13.25
C MET A 267 -3.43 7.52 12.10
N PHE A 268 -4.29 6.87 11.34
CA PHE A 268 -5.13 7.58 10.37
C PHE A 268 -6.18 8.44 11.07
N GLU A 269 -6.40 9.62 10.52
CA GLU A 269 -7.52 10.49 10.85
C GLU A 269 -8.58 10.41 9.72
N PRO A 270 -9.87 10.69 10.00
CA PRO A 270 -10.85 10.82 8.94
C PRO A 270 -10.42 11.88 7.92
N GLY A 271 -10.44 11.53 6.64
CA GLY A 271 -9.99 12.42 5.58
C GLY A 271 -8.51 12.30 5.22
N ASP A 272 -7.76 11.37 5.83
CA ASP A 272 -6.39 11.05 5.41
C ASP A 272 -6.39 10.16 4.16
N ILE A 273 -5.55 10.49 3.18
CA ILE A 273 -5.17 9.60 2.07
C ILE A 273 -3.68 9.36 2.12
N GLN A 274 -3.26 8.13 2.37
CA GLN A 274 -1.86 7.69 2.33
C GLN A 274 -1.57 7.05 0.98
N PHE A 275 -0.52 7.52 0.30
CA PHE A 275 0.03 6.91 -0.91
C PHE A 275 1.40 6.32 -0.63
N LEU A 276 1.64 5.10 -1.11
CA LEU A 276 2.86 4.33 -0.92
C LEU A 276 3.32 3.74 -2.25
N ASN A 277 4.59 3.96 -2.59
CA ASN A 277 5.24 3.25 -3.69
C ASN A 277 5.60 1.83 -3.21
N ASN A 278 4.99 0.81 -3.81
CA ASN A 278 5.16 -0.60 -3.41
C ASN A 278 6.52 -1.19 -3.79
N HIS A 279 7.32 -0.51 -4.61
CA HIS A 279 8.69 -0.94 -4.92
C HIS A 279 9.70 -0.47 -3.86
N LEU A 280 9.41 0.68 -3.20
CA LEU A 280 10.31 1.38 -2.30
C LEU A 280 9.92 1.28 -0.82
N THR A 281 8.66 0.92 -0.52
CA THR A 281 8.15 0.86 0.85
C THR A 281 7.36 -0.41 1.11
N LEU A 282 7.46 -0.93 2.33
CA LEU A 282 6.54 -1.97 2.83
C LEU A 282 5.66 -1.36 3.91
N HIS A 283 4.47 -1.89 4.02
CA HIS A 283 3.52 -1.42 5.02
C HIS A 283 2.85 -2.56 5.79
N THR A 284 2.35 -2.23 6.96
CA THR A 284 1.58 -3.14 7.82
C THR A 284 0.57 -2.37 8.64
N ARG A 285 -0.29 -3.11 9.32
CA ARG A 285 -1.29 -2.57 10.25
C ARG A 285 -1.30 -3.40 11.52
N THR A 286 -1.27 -2.72 12.67
CA THR A 286 -1.45 -3.40 13.97
C THR A 286 -2.88 -3.93 14.11
N ALA A 287 -3.07 -4.91 15.00
CA ALA A 287 -4.40 -5.35 15.40
C ALA A 287 -5.23 -4.16 15.91
N PHE A 288 -6.55 -4.27 15.80
CA PHE A 288 -7.46 -3.22 16.23
C PHE A 288 -8.76 -3.75 16.84
N GLU A 289 -9.38 -2.89 17.63
CA GLU A 289 -10.71 -3.07 18.16
C GLU A 289 -11.68 -2.15 17.42
N ASP A 290 -12.76 -2.71 16.89
CA ASP A 290 -13.82 -1.94 16.26
C ASP A 290 -14.79 -1.34 17.29
N SER A 291 -15.57 -0.34 16.89
CA SER A 291 -16.77 0.08 17.59
C SER A 291 -17.82 -1.05 17.56
N GLU A 292 -18.61 -1.16 18.60
CA GLU A 292 -19.79 -2.04 18.63
C GLU A 292 -20.88 -1.56 17.66
N ILE A 293 -20.90 -0.25 17.39
CA ILE A 293 -21.84 0.40 16.47
C ILE A 293 -21.34 0.22 15.04
N ASN A 294 -22.13 -0.42 14.19
CA ASN A 294 -21.73 -0.76 12.82
C ASN A 294 -21.26 0.44 12.00
N ASP A 295 -21.94 1.57 12.08
CA ASP A 295 -21.62 2.77 11.32
C ASP A 295 -20.39 3.52 11.83
N GLN A 296 -19.83 3.09 12.98
CA GLN A 296 -18.62 3.64 13.57
C GLN A 296 -17.42 2.68 13.47
N LYS A 297 -17.59 1.52 12.84
CA LYS A 297 -16.49 0.57 12.62
C LYS A 297 -15.44 1.15 11.69
N ARG A 298 -14.20 0.70 11.87
CA ARG A 298 -13.08 1.05 11.01
C ARG A 298 -13.41 0.82 9.55
N HIS A 299 -13.18 1.84 8.73
CA HIS A 299 -13.42 1.78 7.30
C HIS A 299 -12.39 2.61 6.55
N LEU A 300 -11.54 1.96 5.76
CA LEU A 300 -10.71 2.60 4.76
C LEU A 300 -11.15 2.12 3.37
N MET A 301 -10.88 2.95 2.37
CA MET A 301 -10.94 2.53 0.97
C MET A 301 -9.52 2.37 0.44
N ARG A 302 -9.31 1.38 -0.42
CA ARG A 302 -8.02 1.12 -1.05
C ARG A 302 -8.14 1.27 -2.57
N LEU A 303 -7.14 1.91 -3.15
CA LEU A 303 -6.97 2.07 -4.58
C LEU A 303 -5.57 1.60 -4.97
N TRP A 304 -5.47 0.80 -6.01
CA TRP A 304 -4.21 0.41 -6.62
C TRP A 304 -4.02 1.17 -7.91
N LEU A 305 -2.85 1.75 -8.10
CA LEU A 305 -2.52 2.58 -9.24
C LEU A 305 -1.27 2.08 -9.93
N SER A 306 -1.29 2.11 -11.25
CA SER A 306 -0.10 2.05 -12.09
C SER A 306 0.31 3.48 -12.44
N LEU A 307 1.60 3.77 -12.28
CA LEU A 307 2.16 5.07 -12.66
C LEU A 307 2.51 5.07 -14.16
N PRO A 308 2.43 6.22 -14.85
CA PRO A 308 2.90 6.32 -16.22
C PRO A 308 4.42 6.14 -16.24
N ASN A 309 4.91 5.30 -17.16
CA ASN A 309 6.34 5.08 -17.43
C ASN A 309 6.95 6.27 -18.16
#